data_7804d345ab6fbaa2ac546a59f10d524c
#
_entry.id   7804d345ab6fbaa2ac546a59f10d524c
#
_cell.length_a   1.000
_cell.length_b   1.000
_cell.length_c   1.000
_cell.angle_alpha   90.00
_cell.angle_beta   90.00
_cell.angle_gamma   90.00
#
_symmetry.space_group_name_H-M   'P 1'
#
loop_
_entity.id
_entity.type
_entity.pdbx_description
1 polymer ?
#
loop_
_entity_poly.entity_id
_entity_poly.type
_entity_poly.pdbx_seq_one_letter_code
_entity_poly.pdbx_strand_id
1 'polypeptide(L)'
;YMNRGNHEGENGIAGYHYMASENALEERYFIPYSGSYEQLEADLDRLTCQTAGGMLYLYVDHAIYGIDMNSRENMVVADSLAEGTFAVSSDKKRIAWQEGTIYESGVLHLMDLETGENREIRAGDGEYVRTLGFVGRDLVYGMARADDIWLVNGRTENLPMYSIRIINDQMQEETSYEKNGYYISEVTVDESRIHLKRVMKTGPNHYADSPEDTIVCNVDLGNGKLDGIGWFASPEKERVYFVQLEEEIKNSRSIRIFAPKRVSYEQSDRLELKSNYQLSDMEFYAYGSGHLLKVTTDFSEALQLAYDQMGFVTDKDRNMLWNRVKRGNIRNIRDPQSAFAPLARHLETFAESTVYPNEGLVVLNARGSSLAQMLYFIDQGIPVAAYTGEGQYLI
;
A
#
# COMPACT_ATOMS: atom_id res chain seq x y z
N TYR A 1 -16.41 -10.73 3.49
CA TYR A 1 -17.59 -10.01 3.96
C TYR A 1 -18.71 -10.98 4.29
N MET A 2 -19.01 -11.14 5.57
CA MET A 2 -20.02 -12.11 6.02
C MET A 2 -21.13 -11.42 6.78
N ASN A 3 -22.25 -11.19 6.11
CA ASN A 3 -23.46 -10.66 6.72
C ASN A 3 -24.46 -11.77 7.16
N ARG A 4 -24.07 -13.02 7.02
CA ARG A 4 -24.95 -14.17 7.35
C ARG A 4 -24.13 -15.35 7.84
N GLY A 5 -24.69 -16.13 8.72
CA GLY A 5 -24.08 -17.33 9.26
C GLY A 5 -23.42 -17.11 10.63
N ASN A 6 -22.34 -17.83 10.90
CA ASN A 6 -21.71 -17.88 12.22
C ASN A 6 -20.97 -16.59 12.63
N HIS A 7 -20.68 -15.71 11.65
CA HIS A 7 -19.92 -14.47 11.84
C HIS A 7 -20.75 -13.22 11.48
N GLU A 8 -22.05 -13.23 11.79
CA GLU A 8 -22.91 -12.09 11.51
C GLU A 8 -22.47 -10.86 12.31
N GLY A 9 -22.20 -9.76 11.60
CA GLY A 9 -21.76 -8.51 12.20
C GLY A 9 -20.23 -8.38 12.35
N GLU A 10 -19.46 -9.39 11.96
CA GLU A 10 -18.00 -9.35 11.95
C GLU A 10 -17.46 -9.14 10.52
N ASN A 11 -16.37 -8.38 10.38
CA ASN A 11 -15.54 -8.36 9.18
C ASN A 11 -14.46 -9.41 9.33
N GLY A 12 -14.04 -10.03 8.22
CA GLY A 12 -12.95 -10.98 8.27
C GLY A 12 -12.82 -11.82 7.02
N ILE A 13 -11.90 -12.77 7.07
CA ILE A 13 -11.57 -13.72 6.00
C ILE A 13 -12.03 -15.09 6.45
N ALA A 14 -12.96 -15.69 5.71
CA ALA A 14 -13.40 -17.06 5.96
C ALA A 14 -12.89 -18.00 4.89
N GLY A 15 -12.27 -19.09 5.30
CA GLY A 15 -11.81 -20.16 4.42
C GLY A 15 -12.74 -21.33 4.42
N TYR A 16 -13.22 -21.72 3.23
CA TYR A 16 -14.14 -22.83 3.03
C TYR A 16 -13.53 -23.93 2.20
N HIS A 17 -13.73 -25.15 2.64
CA HIS A 17 -13.46 -26.36 1.85
C HIS A 17 -14.75 -26.92 1.25
N TYR A 18 -14.78 -27.13 -0.06
CA TYR A 18 -15.91 -27.77 -0.72
C TYR A 18 -15.74 -29.29 -0.78
N MET A 19 -16.63 -29.97 -0.08
CA MET A 19 -16.69 -31.43 -0.07
C MET A 19 -17.60 -31.94 -1.22
N ALA A 20 -16.99 -32.30 -2.33
CA ALA A 20 -17.69 -32.69 -3.55
C ALA A 20 -18.61 -33.94 -3.35
N SER A 21 -18.21 -34.90 -2.54
CA SER A 21 -18.97 -36.12 -2.24
C SER A 21 -20.31 -35.81 -1.54
N GLU A 22 -20.37 -34.79 -0.73
CA GLU A 22 -21.53 -34.38 0.06
C GLU A 22 -22.29 -33.19 -0.52
N ASN A 23 -21.68 -32.52 -1.51
CA ASN A 23 -22.11 -31.22 -2.00
C ASN A 23 -22.33 -30.22 -0.84
N ALA A 24 -21.31 -30.11 0.02
CA ALA A 24 -21.34 -29.27 1.21
C ALA A 24 -20.10 -28.39 1.30
N LEU A 25 -20.23 -27.25 1.93
CA LEU A 25 -19.13 -26.39 2.34
C LEU A 25 -18.84 -26.62 3.82
N GLU A 26 -17.57 -26.71 4.15
CA GLU A 26 -17.07 -26.74 5.50
C GLU A 26 -16.17 -25.53 5.72
N GLU A 27 -16.52 -24.68 6.69
CA GLU A 27 -15.64 -23.62 7.10
C GLU A 27 -14.47 -24.19 7.88
N ARG A 28 -13.27 -23.85 7.46
CA ARG A 28 -12.04 -24.34 8.05
C ARG A 28 -11.46 -23.35 9.05
N TYR A 29 -11.57 -22.06 8.74
CA TYR A 29 -11.09 -21.01 9.61
C TYR A 29 -11.82 -19.70 9.34
N PHE A 30 -11.78 -18.84 10.34
CA PHE A 30 -12.18 -17.44 10.25
C PHE A 30 -11.10 -16.56 10.87
N ILE A 31 -10.67 -15.56 10.12
CA ILE A 31 -9.71 -14.54 10.56
C ILE A 31 -10.49 -13.25 10.75
N PRO A 32 -10.77 -12.83 12.01
CA PRO A 32 -11.46 -11.58 12.26
C PRO A 32 -10.61 -10.38 11.87
N TYR A 33 -11.26 -9.34 11.38
CA TYR A 33 -10.61 -8.09 11.00
C TYR A 33 -11.37 -6.90 11.59
N SER A 34 -10.67 -6.03 12.31
CA SER A 34 -11.25 -4.88 12.98
C SER A 34 -11.39 -3.64 12.09
N GLY A 35 -10.63 -3.57 11.01
CA GLY A 35 -10.65 -2.49 10.05
C GLY A 35 -11.89 -2.46 9.15
N SER A 36 -11.89 -1.58 8.15
CA SER A 36 -12.96 -1.51 7.16
C SER A 36 -12.85 -2.63 6.13
N TYR A 37 -13.97 -2.95 5.48
CA TYR A 37 -13.97 -3.92 4.39
C TYR A 37 -13.08 -3.48 3.23
N GLU A 38 -13.11 -2.20 2.91
CA GLU A 38 -12.34 -1.61 1.82
C GLU A 38 -10.83 -1.68 2.08
N GLN A 39 -10.40 -1.53 3.32
CA GLN A 39 -8.99 -1.72 3.71
C GLN A 39 -8.59 -3.18 3.53
N LEU A 40 -9.40 -4.11 4.05
CA LEU A 40 -9.13 -5.53 3.91
C LEU A 40 -9.11 -5.95 2.44
N GLU A 41 -10.03 -5.45 1.61
CA GLU A 41 -10.04 -5.70 0.16
C GLU A 41 -8.74 -5.21 -0.49
N ALA A 42 -8.31 -3.98 -0.18
CA ALA A 42 -7.08 -3.41 -0.73
C ALA A 42 -5.83 -4.19 -0.30
N ASP A 43 -5.76 -4.60 0.96
CA ASP A 43 -4.66 -5.40 1.49
C ASP A 43 -4.58 -6.77 0.81
N LEU A 44 -5.71 -7.46 0.69
CA LEU A 44 -5.78 -8.76 0.02
C LEU A 44 -5.50 -8.68 -1.48
N ASP A 45 -5.83 -7.57 -2.12
CA ASP A 45 -5.49 -7.31 -3.51
C ASP A 45 -3.98 -7.15 -3.71
N ARG A 46 -3.24 -6.65 -2.72
CA ARG A 46 -1.77 -6.60 -2.76
C ARG A 46 -1.18 -7.99 -2.75
N LEU A 47 -1.57 -8.82 -1.78
CA LEU A 47 -1.12 -10.20 -1.72
C LEU A 47 -2.22 -11.13 -1.18
N THR A 48 -2.66 -12.02 -2.04
CA THR A 48 -3.33 -13.26 -1.68
C THR A 48 -2.77 -14.34 -2.58
N CYS A 49 -2.06 -15.30 -2.01
CA CYS A 49 -1.45 -16.42 -2.74
C CYS A 49 -1.69 -17.71 -1.98
N GLN A 50 -2.29 -18.69 -2.65
CA GLN A 50 -2.38 -20.05 -2.14
C GLN A 50 -1.44 -20.94 -2.94
N THR A 51 -0.54 -21.63 -2.24
CA THR A 51 0.43 -22.52 -2.87
C THR A 51 -0.12 -23.94 -3.06
N ALA A 52 0.49 -24.69 -3.96
CA ALA A 52 0.18 -26.11 -4.13
C ALA A 52 0.49 -26.94 -2.86
N GLY A 53 1.45 -26.50 -2.06
CA GLY A 53 1.81 -27.11 -0.76
C GLY A 53 0.80 -26.87 0.37
N GLY A 54 -0.23 -26.05 0.14
CA GLY A 54 -1.27 -25.76 1.13
C GLY A 54 -0.95 -24.59 2.05
N MET A 55 0.02 -23.75 1.69
CA MET A 55 0.24 -22.47 2.35
C MET A 55 -0.63 -21.39 1.74
N LEU A 56 -1.21 -20.54 2.58
CA LEU A 56 -1.91 -19.33 2.20
C LEU A 56 -1.12 -18.13 2.69
N TYR A 57 -0.70 -17.26 1.79
CA TYR A 57 -0.04 -16.01 2.12
C TYR A 57 -0.98 -14.84 1.92
N LEU A 58 -1.05 -13.97 2.90
CA LEU A 58 -1.91 -12.79 2.92
C LEU A 58 -1.10 -11.57 3.37
N TYR A 59 -1.33 -10.43 2.73
CA TYR A 59 -0.95 -9.14 3.27
C TYR A 59 -2.14 -8.55 4.02
N VAL A 60 -1.97 -8.21 5.28
CA VAL A 60 -2.98 -7.59 6.14
C VAL A 60 -2.28 -6.67 7.14
N ASP A 61 -2.76 -5.44 7.29
CA ASP A 61 -2.28 -4.48 8.29
C ASP A 61 -0.75 -4.40 8.37
N HIS A 62 -0.09 -4.04 7.26
CA HIS A 62 1.37 -3.87 7.17
C HIS A 62 2.22 -5.11 7.48
N ALA A 63 1.63 -6.29 7.43
CA ALA A 63 2.34 -7.54 7.62
C ALA A 63 1.95 -8.60 6.60
N ILE A 64 2.89 -9.49 6.28
CA ILE A 64 2.64 -10.68 5.47
C ILE A 64 2.60 -11.89 6.39
N TYR A 65 1.49 -12.60 6.30
CA TYR A 65 1.24 -13.82 7.06
C TYR A 65 1.29 -15.03 6.14
N GLY A 66 1.92 -16.11 6.62
CA GLY A 66 1.80 -17.44 6.06
C GLY A 66 0.92 -18.30 6.96
N ILE A 67 -0.10 -18.95 6.38
CA ILE A 67 -1.03 -19.81 7.09
C ILE A 67 -0.97 -21.20 6.46
N ASP A 68 -0.60 -22.20 7.23
CA ASP A 68 -0.70 -23.60 6.79
C ASP A 68 -2.16 -24.03 6.88
N MET A 69 -2.75 -24.29 5.72
CA MET A 69 -4.16 -24.67 5.59
C MET A 69 -4.48 -26.06 6.18
N ASN A 70 -3.48 -26.89 6.42
CA ASN A 70 -3.64 -28.22 6.98
C ASN A 70 -3.54 -28.18 8.52
N SER A 71 -2.48 -27.60 9.06
CA SER A 71 -2.27 -27.49 10.52
C SER A 71 -3.02 -26.31 11.13
N ARG A 72 -3.39 -25.30 10.32
CA ARG A 72 -4.00 -24.02 10.72
C ARG A 72 -3.07 -23.15 11.58
N GLU A 73 -1.80 -23.48 11.59
CA GLU A 73 -0.79 -22.63 12.19
C GLU A 73 -0.51 -21.42 11.31
N ASN A 74 -0.27 -20.28 11.92
CA ASN A 74 0.11 -19.07 11.19
C ASN A 74 1.46 -18.55 11.69
N MET A 75 2.18 -17.91 10.77
CA MET A 75 3.45 -17.25 11.06
C MET A 75 3.48 -15.88 10.38
N VAL A 76 4.22 -14.97 10.97
CA VAL A 76 4.55 -13.69 10.35
C VAL A 76 5.78 -13.91 9.45
N VAL A 77 5.62 -13.63 8.17
CA VAL A 77 6.71 -13.71 7.17
C VAL A 77 7.50 -12.41 7.15
N ALA A 78 6.79 -11.30 7.12
CA ALA A 78 7.36 -9.95 7.18
C ALA A 78 6.41 -9.06 7.95
N ASP A 79 6.95 -8.15 8.74
CA ASP A 79 6.17 -7.26 9.62
C ASP A 79 6.64 -5.81 9.46
N SER A 80 5.82 -4.88 9.89
CA SER A 80 6.11 -3.45 9.87
C SER A 80 6.46 -2.90 8.48
N LEU A 81 5.75 -3.38 7.47
CA LEU A 81 5.94 -3.03 6.08
C LEU A 81 5.29 -1.67 5.77
N ALA A 82 6.10 -0.63 5.70
CA ALA A 82 5.67 0.68 5.24
C ALA A 82 5.46 0.70 3.72
N GLU A 83 4.74 1.70 3.22
CA GLU A 83 4.59 1.92 1.78
C GLU A 83 5.96 2.14 1.11
N GLY A 84 6.19 1.46 -0.01
CA GLY A 84 7.46 1.51 -0.74
C GLY A 84 8.59 0.66 -0.15
N THR A 85 8.35 -0.10 0.93
CA THR A 85 9.35 -1.03 1.50
C THR A 85 9.15 -2.48 1.08
N PHE A 86 8.08 -2.78 0.36
CA PHE A 86 7.83 -4.12 -0.17
C PHE A 86 7.22 -4.09 -1.56
N ALA A 87 7.35 -5.18 -2.26
CA ALA A 87 6.77 -5.41 -3.58
C ALA A 87 6.31 -6.85 -3.74
N VAL A 88 5.36 -7.04 -4.63
CA VAL A 88 4.81 -8.36 -4.99
C VAL A 88 4.92 -8.51 -6.50
N SER A 89 5.36 -9.68 -6.98
CA SER A 89 5.39 -9.98 -8.41
C SER A 89 3.98 -10.04 -9.01
N SER A 90 3.85 -9.79 -10.32
CA SER A 90 2.56 -9.78 -11.00
C SER A 90 1.80 -11.11 -10.89
N ASP A 91 2.53 -12.23 -10.82
CA ASP A 91 1.96 -13.57 -10.60
C ASP A 91 1.66 -13.89 -9.13
N LYS A 92 1.93 -12.94 -8.21
CA LYS A 92 1.76 -13.08 -6.76
C LYS A 92 2.48 -14.27 -6.14
N LYS A 93 3.50 -14.81 -6.80
CA LYS A 93 4.30 -15.95 -6.33
C LYS A 93 5.62 -15.55 -5.68
N ARG A 94 6.00 -14.27 -5.78
CA ARG A 94 7.22 -13.74 -5.17
C ARG A 94 6.94 -12.44 -4.47
N ILE A 95 7.60 -12.27 -3.35
CA ILE A 95 7.59 -11.04 -2.56
C ILE A 95 9.01 -10.60 -2.31
N ALA A 96 9.20 -9.30 -2.26
CA ALA A 96 10.44 -8.70 -1.79
C ALA A 96 10.11 -7.61 -0.78
N TRP A 97 10.90 -7.52 0.27
CA TRP A 97 10.77 -6.46 1.28
C TRP A 97 12.13 -6.08 1.83
N GLN A 98 12.23 -4.85 2.29
CA GLN A 98 13.42 -4.34 2.94
C GLN A 98 13.19 -4.16 4.44
N GLU A 99 14.25 -4.38 5.22
CA GLU A 99 14.23 -4.09 6.66
C GLU A 99 14.45 -2.59 6.89
N GLY A 100 13.74 -2.01 7.86
CA GLY A 100 13.89 -0.60 8.21
C GLY A 100 12.97 0.34 7.41
N THR A 101 13.46 1.55 7.16
CA THR A 101 12.68 2.59 6.49
C THR A 101 12.85 2.55 4.97
N ILE A 102 12.07 3.38 4.25
CA ILE A 102 12.19 3.49 2.78
C ILE A 102 13.59 3.97 2.35
N TYR A 103 14.30 4.72 3.19
CA TYR A 103 15.60 5.29 2.85
C TYR A 103 16.77 4.63 3.57
N GLU A 104 16.54 3.94 4.68
CA GLU A 104 17.58 3.39 5.52
C GLU A 104 17.37 1.89 5.70
N SER A 105 17.80 1.12 4.73
CA SER A 105 17.73 -0.33 4.76
C SER A 105 19.03 -0.96 4.30
N GLY A 106 19.64 -1.77 5.17
CA GLY A 106 20.84 -2.55 4.84
C GLY A 106 20.53 -3.92 4.25
N VAL A 107 19.29 -4.39 4.35
CA VAL A 107 18.91 -5.76 3.96
C VAL A 107 17.59 -5.74 3.19
N LEU A 108 17.58 -6.43 2.06
CA LEU A 108 16.41 -6.70 1.26
C LEU A 108 16.24 -8.22 1.12
N HIS A 109 15.04 -8.68 1.33
CA HIS A 109 14.64 -10.08 1.20
C HIS A 109 13.93 -10.31 -0.12
N LEU A 110 14.17 -11.48 -0.72
CA LEU A 110 13.41 -12.01 -1.85
C LEU A 110 12.94 -13.41 -1.50
N MET A 111 11.63 -13.61 -1.46
CA MET A 111 11.03 -14.90 -1.10
C MET A 111 10.18 -15.43 -2.25
N ASP A 112 10.39 -16.69 -2.58
CA ASP A 112 9.51 -17.47 -3.44
C ASP A 112 8.44 -18.13 -2.55
N LEU A 113 7.18 -17.80 -2.77
CA LEU A 113 6.06 -18.25 -1.93
C LEU A 113 5.70 -19.72 -2.18
N GLU A 114 5.98 -20.24 -3.37
CA GLU A 114 5.69 -21.65 -3.67
C GLU A 114 6.63 -22.60 -2.94
N THR A 115 7.91 -22.24 -2.85
CA THR A 115 8.95 -23.03 -2.19
C THR A 115 9.19 -22.66 -0.75
N GLY A 116 8.83 -21.42 -0.35
CA GLY A 116 9.16 -20.84 0.94
C GLY A 116 10.64 -20.40 1.06
N GLU A 117 11.41 -20.44 -0.04
CA GLU A 117 12.81 -20.05 -0.02
C GLU A 117 12.94 -18.53 0.10
N ASN A 118 13.65 -18.06 1.13
CA ASN A 118 13.96 -16.66 1.35
C ASN A 118 15.46 -16.42 1.15
N ARG A 119 15.79 -15.43 0.32
CA ARG A 119 17.15 -15.00 0.01
C ARG A 119 17.34 -13.54 0.36
N GLU A 120 18.55 -13.15 0.72
CA GLU A 120 18.85 -11.80 1.17
C GLU A 120 19.87 -11.11 0.25
N ILE A 121 19.64 -9.83 0.04
CA ILE A 121 20.59 -8.90 -0.56
C ILE A 121 21.02 -7.95 0.54
N ARG A 122 22.33 -7.90 0.80
CA ARG A 122 22.91 -7.03 1.82
C ARG A 122 23.67 -5.89 1.17
N ALA A 123 23.39 -4.67 1.62
CA ALA A 123 24.17 -3.49 1.23
C ALA A 123 25.58 -3.53 1.86
N GLY A 124 26.52 -2.87 1.23
CA GLY A 124 27.84 -2.63 1.81
C GLY A 124 27.83 -1.56 2.90
N ASP A 125 28.98 -1.35 3.54
CA ASP A 125 29.12 -0.31 4.56
C ASP A 125 28.83 1.08 3.95
N GLY A 126 27.92 1.82 4.57
CA GLY A 126 27.50 3.14 4.10
C GLY A 126 26.60 3.12 2.87
N GLU A 127 26.08 1.97 2.52
CA GLU A 127 25.10 1.81 1.43
C GLU A 127 23.76 1.32 1.94
N TYR A 128 22.73 1.57 1.15
CA TYR A 128 21.36 1.15 1.42
C TYR A 128 20.75 0.52 0.17
N VAL A 129 19.84 -0.43 0.40
CA VAL A 129 19.02 -1.07 -0.62
C VAL A 129 17.59 -0.52 -0.61
N ARG A 130 16.95 -0.44 -1.76
CA ARG A 130 15.55 -0.02 -1.90
C ARG A 130 14.79 -1.01 -2.75
N THR A 131 13.69 -1.51 -2.22
CA THR A 131 12.72 -2.31 -2.98
C THR A 131 11.98 -1.40 -3.94
N LEU A 132 11.94 -1.73 -5.23
CA LEU A 132 11.31 -0.88 -6.26
C LEU A 132 10.13 -1.58 -6.94
N GLY A 133 10.19 -2.90 -7.13
CA GLY A 133 9.13 -3.63 -7.79
C GLY A 133 9.61 -4.89 -8.48
N PHE A 134 8.77 -5.42 -9.35
CA PHE A 134 9.08 -6.56 -10.19
C PHE A 134 8.76 -6.24 -11.64
N VAL A 135 9.62 -6.69 -12.54
CA VAL A 135 9.35 -6.78 -13.97
C VAL A 135 9.16 -8.26 -14.31
N GLY A 136 7.92 -8.66 -14.53
CA GLY A 136 7.57 -10.06 -14.60
C GLY A 136 7.88 -10.77 -13.28
N ARG A 137 8.92 -11.62 -13.29
CA ARG A 137 9.39 -12.36 -12.11
C ARG A 137 10.69 -11.81 -11.52
N ASP A 138 11.32 -10.87 -12.20
CA ASP A 138 12.63 -10.36 -11.83
C ASP A 138 12.49 -9.17 -10.89
N LEU A 139 13.25 -9.21 -9.79
CA LEU A 139 13.23 -8.16 -8.79
C LEU A 139 14.02 -6.95 -9.28
N VAL A 140 13.40 -5.79 -9.19
CA VAL A 140 14.03 -4.48 -9.41
C VAL A 140 14.31 -3.84 -8.06
N TYR A 141 15.56 -3.51 -7.80
CA TYR A 141 15.96 -2.82 -6.59
C TYR A 141 16.99 -1.74 -6.85
N GLY A 142 17.05 -0.77 -5.96
CA GLY A 142 17.98 0.35 -6.05
C GLY A 142 19.08 0.27 -5.01
N MET A 143 20.25 0.85 -5.35
CA MET A 143 21.35 1.06 -4.44
C MET A 143 21.57 2.55 -4.22
N ALA A 144 21.66 2.96 -2.96
CA ALA A 144 21.91 4.34 -2.56
C ALA A 144 23.08 4.41 -1.57
N ARG A 145 23.74 5.57 -1.47
CA ARG A 145 24.77 5.82 -0.46
C ARG A 145 24.23 6.73 0.62
N ALA A 146 24.54 6.45 1.87
CA ALA A 146 24.12 7.27 3.01
C ALA A 146 24.50 8.76 2.86
N ASP A 147 25.63 9.05 2.20
CA ASP A 147 26.12 10.41 1.94
C ASP A 147 25.41 11.13 0.79
N ASP A 148 24.54 10.43 0.04
CA ASP A 148 23.81 10.99 -1.10
C ASP A 148 22.40 11.48 -0.72
N ILE A 149 22.18 11.77 0.57
CA ILE A 149 20.91 12.29 1.08
C ILE A 149 20.54 13.63 0.43
N TRP A 150 19.31 13.76 -0.01
CA TRP A 150 18.74 15.01 -0.53
C TRP A 150 17.96 15.70 0.56
N LEU A 151 18.39 16.91 0.88
CA LEU A 151 17.75 17.74 1.92
C LEU A 151 17.04 18.93 1.28
N VAL A 152 15.77 19.13 1.68
CA VAL A 152 15.02 20.34 1.39
C VAL A 152 14.62 20.98 2.72
N ASN A 153 15.00 22.23 2.91
CA ASN A 153 14.76 22.96 4.17
C ASN A 153 15.26 22.21 5.43
N GLY A 154 16.40 21.52 5.31
CA GLY A 154 17.00 20.76 6.41
C GLY A 154 16.35 19.43 6.73
N ARG A 155 15.48 18.91 5.86
CA ARG A 155 14.81 17.64 6.00
C ARG A 155 15.17 16.72 4.86
N THR A 156 15.13 15.42 5.15
CA THR A 156 15.28 14.38 4.12
C THR A 156 14.07 14.42 3.19
N GLU A 157 14.30 14.84 1.96
CA GLU A 157 13.30 14.79 0.88
C GLU A 157 13.38 13.43 0.17
N ASN A 158 14.61 12.96 -0.07
CA ASN A 158 14.87 11.72 -0.77
C ASN A 158 16.27 11.19 -0.43
N LEU A 159 16.51 9.93 -0.78
CA LEU A 159 17.84 9.35 -0.88
C LEU A 159 18.02 8.82 -2.31
N PRO A 160 18.56 9.64 -3.23
CA PRO A 160 18.71 9.25 -4.62
C PRO A 160 19.63 8.05 -4.79
N MET A 161 19.21 7.11 -5.62
CA MET A 161 19.94 5.90 -5.91
C MET A 161 21.01 6.15 -7.00
N TYR A 162 22.20 5.60 -6.83
CA TYR A 162 23.25 5.66 -7.84
C TYR A 162 23.15 4.53 -8.86
N SER A 163 22.48 3.43 -8.51
CA SER A 163 22.32 2.25 -9.38
C SER A 163 20.95 1.62 -9.20
N ILE A 164 20.40 1.13 -10.31
CA ILE A 164 19.23 0.24 -10.33
C ILE A 164 19.68 -1.11 -10.83
N ARG A 165 19.28 -2.18 -10.19
CA ARG A 165 19.63 -3.56 -10.52
C ARG A 165 18.42 -4.42 -10.71
N ILE A 166 18.50 -5.34 -11.65
CA ILE A 166 17.45 -6.32 -11.94
C ILE A 166 18.09 -7.71 -11.77
N ILE A 167 17.49 -8.51 -10.92
CA ILE A 167 17.94 -9.87 -10.63
C ILE A 167 16.83 -10.87 -10.87
N ASN A 168 17.20 -12.04 -11.35
CA ASN A 168 16.30 -13.17 -11.53
C ASN A 168 16.12 -13.98 -10.23
N ASP A 169 15.35 -15.06 -10.33
CA ASP A 169 15.06 -15.98 -9.20
C ASP A 169 16.29 -16.72 -8.66
N GLN A 170 17.37 -16.78 -9.43
CA GLN A 170 18.63 -17.39 -9.01
C GLN A 170 19.62 -16.38 -8.41
N MET A 171 19.16 -15.14 -8.14
CA MET A 171 19.98 -14.01 -7.68
C MET A 171 21.05 -13.59 -8.67
N GLN A 172 20.89 -13.90 -9.95
CA GLN A 172 21.80 -13.47 -10.99
C GLN A 172 21.38 -12.09 -11.50
N GLU A 173 22.34 -11.18 -11.61
CA GLU A 173 22.11 -9.86 -12.18
C GLU A 173 21.90 -10.00 -13.70
N GLU A 174 20.69 -9.65 -14.14
CA GLU A 174 20.33 -9.63 -15.56
C GLU A 174 20.69 -8.29 -16.19
N THR A 175 20.51 -7.22 -15.45
CA THR A 175 20.77 -5.87 -15.93
C THR A 175 21.07 -4.95 -14.75
N SER A 176 21.99 -4.00 -14.99
CA SER A 176 22.21 -2.88 -14.09
C SER A 176 22.22 -1.56 -14.85
N TYR A 177 21.69 -0.53 -14.20
CA TYR A 177 21.73 0.84 -14.71
C TYR A 177 22.51 1.71 -13.74
N GLU A 178 23.62 2.23 -14.23
CA GLU A 178 24.46 3.20 -13.53
C GLU A 178 25.01 4.20 -14.54
N LYS A 179 24.85 5.49 -14.29
CA LYS A 179 25.39 6.55 -15.15
C LYS A 179 26.11 7.60 -14.32
N ASN A 180 27.37 7.85 -14.66
CA ASN A 180 28.20 8.83 -13.98
C ASN A 180 27.55 10.21 -13.96
N GLY A 181 27.44 10.81 -12.76
CA GLY A 181 26.88 12.14 -12.55
C GLY A 181 25.37 12.19 -12.48
N TYR A 182 24.69 11.07 -12.70
CA TYR A 182 23.24 10.96 -12.57
C TYR A 182 22.87 10.07 -11.40
N TYR A 183 21.79 10.43 -10.72
CA TYR A 183 21.16 9.68 -9.67
C TYR A 183 19.69 9.50 -10.02
N ILE A 184 19.05 8.55 -9.39
CA ILE A 184 17.64 8.23 -9.62
C ILE A 184 16.85 8.57 -8.34
N SER A 185 15.95 9.53 -8.43
CA SER A 185 15.12 9.96 -7.29
C SER A 185 13.85 9.14 -7.16
N GLU A 186 13.29 8.67 -8.28
CA GLU A 186 12.04 7.94 -8.31
C GLU A 186 12.07 6.91 -9.43
N VAL A 187 11.43 5.77 -9.20
CA VAL A 187 11.31 4.68 -10.17
C VAL A 187 9.87 4.22 -10.22
N THR A 188 9.34 4.11 -11.43
CA THR A 188 8.05 3.46 -11.69
C THR A 188 8.30 2.23 -12.54
N VAL A 189 7.82 1.08 -12.07
CA VAL A 189 7.98 -0.20 -12.74
C VAL A 189 6.65 -0.59 -13.37
N ASP A 190 6.65 -0.72 -14.70
CA ASP A 190 5.53 -1.24 -15.47
C ASP A 190 5.84 -2.68 -15.93
N GLU A 191 4.91 -3.34 -16.61
CA GLU A 191 5.03 -4.73 -17.04
C GLU A 191 6.33 -5.04 -17.84
N SER A 192 6.84 -4.08 -18.62
CA SER A 192 8.03 -4.27 -19.47
C SER A 192 8.99 -3.08 -19.47
N ARG A 193 8.73 -2.08 -18.63
CA ARG A 193 9.53 -0.84 -18.60
C ARG A 193 9.76 -0.38 -17.18
N ILE A 194 10.92 0.21 -16.97
CA ILE A 194 11.27 0.88 -15.73
C ILE A 194 11.56 2.34 -16.07
N HIS A 195 10.70 3.22 -15.62
CA HIS A 195 10.84 4.66 -15.80
C HIS A 195 11.67 5.23 -14.66
N LEU A 196 12.69 6.00 -15.03
CA LEU A 196 13.69 6.55 -14.11
C LEU A 196 13.59 8.08 -14.12
N LYS A 197 13.17 8.67 -13.01
CA LYS A 197 13.28 10.10 -12.78
C LYS A 197 14.69 10.38 -12.29
N ARG A 198 15.47 11.07 -13.12
CA ARG A 198 16.88 11.33 -12.84
C ARG A 198 17.09 12.71 -12.24
N VAL A 199 18.10 12.78 -11.39
CA VAL A 199 18.59 14.02 -10.80
C VAL A 199 20.10 14.09 -10.91
N MET A 200 20.65 15.30 -10.84
CA MET A 200 22.08 15.56 -10.81
C MET A 200 22.44 16.27 -9.50
N LYS A 201 23.52 15.85 -8.86
CA LYS A 201 24.03 16.49 -7.65
C LYS A 201 24.59 17.88 -7.98
N THR A 202 24.04 18.93 -7.39
CA THR A 202 24.45 20.32 -7.63
C THR A 202 25.24 20.90 -6.46
N GLY A 203 25.28 20.21 -5.34
CA GLY A 203 26.01 20.60 -4.13
C GLY A 203 25.88 19.54 -3.04
N PRO A 204 26.47 19.75 -1.87
CA PRO A 204 26.25 18.87 -0.73
C PRO A 204 24.76 18.80 -0.42
N ASN A 205 24.19 17.60 -0.46
CA ASN A 205 22.77 17.32 -0.16
C ASN A 205 21.74 18.06 -1.04
N HIS A 206 22.16 18.56 -2.21
CA HIS A 206 21.29 19.27 -3.15
C HIS A 206 21.35 18.64 -4.54
N TYR A 207 20.17 18.49 -5.14
CA TYR A 207 20.00 17.91 -6.45
C TYR A 207 19.10 18.80 -7.32
N ALA A 208 19.25 18.66 -8.63
CA ALA A 208 18.39 19.29 -9.64
C ALA A 208 17.84 18.22 -10.58
N ASP A 209 16.65 18.42 -11.07
CA ASP A 209 16.02 17.52 -12.04
C ASP A 209 16.84 17.42 -13.32
N SER A 210 16.82 16.24 -13.89
CA SER A 210 17.48 15.89 -15.15
C SER A 210 16.48 15.16 -16.06
N PRO A 211 16.72 15.12 -17.38
CA PRO A 211 15.84 14.36 -18.26
C PRO A 211 15.67 12.92 -17.80
N GLU A 212 14.45 12.44 -17.85
CA GLU A 212 14.08 11.07 -17.51
C GLU A 212 14.76 10.06 -18.42
N ASP A 213 14.85 8.81 -17.97
CA ASP A 213 15.36 7.69 -18.76
C ASP A 213 14.46 6.48 -18.57
N THR A 214 14.60 5.47 -19.42
CA THR A 214 13.77 4.27 -19.35
C THR A 214 14.60 3.04 -19.66
N ILE A 215 14.50 2.03 -18.82
CA ILE A 215 15.01 0.69 -19.10
C ILE A 215 13.87 -0.10 -19.74
N VAL A 216 14.13 -0.66 -20.92
CA VAL A 216 13.18 -1.59 -21.57
C VAL A 216 13.63 -3.01 -21.28
N CYS A 217 12.75 -3.76 -20.64
CA CYS A 217 12.99 -5.15 -20.29
C CYS A 217 12.29 -6.05 -21.30
N ASN A 218 13.02 -7.00 -21.88
CA ASN A 218 12.44 -8.05 -22.71
C ASN A 218 11.85 -9.12 -21.77
N VAL A 219 10.73 -8.80 -21.17
CA VAL A 219 10.00 -9.78 -20.37
C VAL A 219 9.29 -10.70 -21.34
N ASP A 220 9.61 -11.97 -21.31
CA ASP A 220 8.69 -12.98 -21.82
C ASP A 220 7.49 -12.98 -20.84
N LEU A 221 6.55 -12.10 -21.10
CA LEU A 221 5.22 -12.15 -20.50
C LEU A 221 4.57 -13.41 -21.05
N GLY A 222 5.14 -14.56 -20.72
CA GLY A 222 4.64 -15.85 -21.17
C GLY A 222 3.13 -15.77 -21.29
N ASN A 223 2.54 -16.25 -22.36
CA ASN A 223 1.08 -16.25 -22.61
C ASN A 223 0.27 -16.94 -21.49
N GLY A 224 0.86 -17.10 -20.31
CA GLY A 224 0.25 -17.63 -19.11
C GLY A 224 -0.77 -16.61 -18.58
N LYS A 225 -2.03 -16.83 -18.92
CA LYS A 225 -3.12 -16.27 -18.14
C LYS A 225 -2.97 -16.81 -16.73
N LEU A 226 -2.75 -15.95 -15.75
CA LEU A 226 -2.71 -16.36 -14.35
C LEU A 226 -4.10 -16.81 -13.92
N ASP A 227 -4.17 -17.92 -13.19
CA ASP A 227 -5.38 -18.28 -12.49
C ASP A 227 -5.75 -17.19 -11.50
N GLY A 228 -6.98 -16.76 -11.51
CA GLY A 228 -7.39 -15.67 -10.64
C GLY A 228 -8.89 -15.38 -10.67
N ILE A 229 -9.29 -14.49 -9.80
CA ILE A 229 -10.63 -13.93 -9.78
C ILE A 229 -10.54 -12.49 -10.25
N GLY A 230 -11.15 -12.21 -11.38
CA GLY A 230 -11.30 -10.86 -11.90
C GLY A 230 -12.71 -10.34 -11.71
N TRP A 231 -12.90 -9.06 -11.96
CA TRP A 231 -14.24 -8.46 -12.00
C TRP A 231 -14.34 -7.40 -13.09
N PHE A 232 -15.56 -7.13 -13.52
CA PHE A 232 -15.87 -6.01 -14.40
C PHE A 232 -17.22 -5.41 -14.01
N ALA A 233 -17.41 -4.13 -14.31
CA ALA A 233 -18.70 -3.48 -14.12
C ALA A 233 -19.62 -3.75 -15.31
N SER A 234 -20.90 -4.02 -15.08
CA SER A 234 -21.92 -4.10 -16.11
C SER A 234 -23.02 -3.06 -15.87
N PRO A 235 -23.81 -2.71 -16.89
CA PRO A 235 -24.92 -1.76 -16.71
C PRO A 235 -25.97 -2.22 -15.69
N GLU A 236 -26.06 -3.53 -15.46
CA GLU A 236 -27.07 -4.13 -14.56
C GLU A 236 -26.50 -4.46 -13.18
N LYS A 237 -25.18 -4.56 -13.06
CA LYS A 237 -24.51 -4.93 -11.81
C LYS A 237 -23.25 -4.11 -11.62
N GLU A 238 -23.06 -3.62 -10.42
CA GLU A 238 -21.87 -2.85 -10.04
C GLU A 238 -20.59 -3.66 -10.22
N ARG A 239 -20.59 -4.93 -9.84
CA ARG A 239 -19.48 -5.85 -10.04
C ARG A 239 -19.96 -7.23 -10.50
N VAL A 240 -19.33 -7.74 -11.53
CA VAL A 240 -19.48 -9.13 -12.00
C VAL A 240 -18.14 -9.81 -11.87
N TYR A 241 -18.05 -10.80 -11.01
CA TYR A 241 -16.83 -11.58 -10.82
C TYR A 241 -16.73 -12.71 -11.83
N PHE A 242 -15.51 -12.99 -12.28
CA PHE A 242 -15.20 -14.13 -13.13
C PHE A 242 -13.94 -14.82 -12.65
N VAL A 243 -13.85 -16.12 -12.89
CA VAL A 243 -12.64 -16.91 -12.65
C VAL A 243 -11.88 -17.01 -13.96
N GLN A 244 -10.64 -16.55 -13.96
CA GLN A 244 -9.72 -16.73 -15.07
C GLN A 244 -8.86 -17.94 -14.80
N LEU A 245 -8.75 -18.82 -15.78
CA LEU A 245 -7.93 -20.03 -15.69
C LEU A 245 -6.74 -19.92 -16.65
N GLU A 246 -5.60 -20.43 -16.23
CA GLU A 246 -4.37 -20.50 -17.02
C GLU A 246 -4.58 -21.34 -18.30
N GLU A 247 -5.29 -22.45 -18.16
CA GLU A 247 -5.65 -23.31 -19.29
C GLU A 247 -7.11 -23.15 -19.69
N GLU A 248 -7.36 -23.15 -20.99
CA GLU A 248 -8.73 -23.21 -21.51
C GLU A 248 -9.40 -24.51 -21.12
N ILE A 249 -10.61 -24.42 -20.58
CA ILE A 249 -11.42 -25.62 -20.31
C ILE A 249 -11.80 -26.28 -21.65
N LYS A 250 -11.01 -27.25 -22.07
CA LYS A 250 -11.24 -28.04 -23.29
C LYS A 250 -12.36 -29.07 -23.07
N ASN A 251 -13.53 -28.63 -22.62
CA ASN A 251 -14.59 -29.56 -22.34
C ASN A 251 -15.88 -29.17 -23.07
N SER A 252 -16.35 -30.10 -23.93
CA SER A 252 -17.63 -29.96 -24.63
C SER A 252 -18.85 -30.28 -23.76
N ARG A 253 -18.65 -30.59 -22.47
CA ARG A 253 -19.76 -30.86 -21.55
C ARG A 253 -20.40 -29.58 -21.06
N SER A 254 -21.72 -29.62 -20.91
CA SER A 254 -22.46 -28.51 -20.34
C SER A 254 -21.96 -28.16 -18.95
N ILE A 255 -21.69 -26.87 -18.70
CA ILE A 255 -21.34 -26.35 -17.38
C ILE A 255 -22.51 -26.64 -16.42
N ARG A 256 -22.24 -27.26 -15.30
CA ARG A 256 -23.21 -27.47 -14.23
C ARG A 256 -22.84 -26.58 -13.05
N ILE A 257 -23.80 -25.77 -12.62
CA ILE A 257 -23.67 -24.95 -11.42
C ILE A 257 -24.30 -25.71 -10.25
N PHE A 258 -23.52 -25.96 -9.22
CA PHE A 258 -23.99 -26.59 -8.00
C PHE A 258 -24.01 -25.56 -6.88
N ALA A 259 -25.14 -25.46 -6.17
CA ALA A 259 -25.20 -24.78 -4.89
C ALA A 259 -24.96 -25.79 -3.77
N PRO A 260 -24.12 -25.48 -2.78
CA PRO A 260 -23.95 -26.35 -1.63
C PRO A 260 -25.28 -26.61 -0.93
N LYS A 261 -25.52 -27.82 -0.51
CA LYS A 261 -26.74 -28.19 0.21
C LYS A 261 -26.73 -27.72 1.66
N ARG A 262 -25.53 -27.63 2.23
CA ARG A 262 -25.32 -27.18 3.62
C ARG A 262 -23.97 -26.49 3.75
N VAL A 263 -23.84 -25.67 4.79
CA VAL A 263 -22.58 -25.13 5.28
C VAL A 263 -22.40 -25.62 6.71
N SER A 264 -21.24 -26.18 7.02
CA SER A 264 -20.87 -26.63 8.36
C SER A 264 -19.80 -25.71 8.93
N TYR A 265 -19.91 -25.41 10.23
CA TYR A 265 -18.98 -24.55 10.97
C TYR A 265 -18.30 -25.32 12.13
N GLU A 266 -18.60 -26.62 12.28
CA GLU A 266 -18.18 -27.43 13.44
C GLU A 266 -16.66 -27.57 13.54
N GLN A 267 -15.96 -27.39 12.43
CA GLN A 267 -14.49 -27.52 12.35
C GLN A 267 -13.81 -26.18 12.10
N SER A 268 -14.52 -25.07 12.25
CA SER A 268 -13.96 -23.75 12.05
C SER A 268 -13.12 -23.33 13.25
N ASP A 269 -11.88 -22.90 12.96
CA ASP A 269 -11.00 -22.30 13.95
C ASP A 269 -10.94 -20.79 13.73
N ARG A 270 -10.97 -20.05 14.84
CA ARG A 270 -10.73 -18.62 14.84
C ARG A 270 -9.23 -18.38 14.90
N LEU A 271 -8.67 -17.84 13.83
CA LEU A 271 -7.24 -17.52 13.75
C LEU A 271 -7.05 -16.03 14.05
N GLU A 272 -6.18 -15.71 14.99
CA GLU A 272 -5.79 -14.33 15.28
C GLU A 272 -4.46 -14.05 14.61
N LEU A 273 -4.42 -13.07 13.72
CA LEU A 273 -3.19 -12.52 13.17
C LEU A 273 -2.65 -11.48 14.15
N LYS A 274 -1.36 -11.57 14.46
CA LYS A 274 -0.70 -10.64 15.38
C LYS A 274 0.46 -9.99 14.64
N SER A 275 0.37 -8.68 14.44
CA SER A 275 1.46 -7.84 13.95
C SER A 275 2.09 -7.09 15.13
N ASN A 276 3.39 -6.85 15.02
CA ASN A 276 4.11 -5.94 15.92
C ASN A 276 4.11 -4.50 15.41
N TYR A 277 3.48 -4.27 14.26
CA TYR A 277 3.40 -2.95 13.67
C TYR A 277 2.75 -1.97 14.64
N GLN A 278 3.51 -0.97 15.01
CA GLN A 278 3.01 0.16 15.80
C GLN A 278 2.95 1.35 14.86
N LEU A 279 1.76 1.85 14.63
CA LEU A 279 1.56 3.11 13.93
C LEU A 279 2.30 4.22 14.69
N SER A 280 3.54 4.52 14.27
CA SER A 280 4.30 5.66 14.81
C SER A 280 3.81 6.98 14.21
N ASP A 281 3.27 6.94 12.99
CA ASP A 281 2.84 8.10 12.23
C ASP A 281 1.33 8.06 11.95
N MET A 282 0.76 9.25 11.68
CA MET A 282 -0.62 9.33 11.23
C MET A 282 -0.76 8.77 9.83
N GLU A 283 -1.65 7.83 9.64
CA GLU A 283 -2.04 7.31 8.34
C GLU A 283 -3.35 7.91 7.87
N PHE A 284 -3.41 8.20 6.58
CA PHE A 284 -4.56 8.77 5.90
C PHE A 284 -5.05 7.84 4.83
N TYR A 285 -6.34 7.56 4.85
CA TYR A 285 -7.03 6.64 3.95
C TYR A 285 -7.83 7.47 2.96
N ALA A 286 -7.36 7.52 1.71
CA ALA A 286 -8.04 8.23 0.62
C ALA A 286 -9.01 7.28 -0.08
N TYR A 287 -10.28 7.65 -0.07
CA TYR A 287 -11.35 6.93 -0.76
C TYR A 287 -11.88 7.73 -1.94
N GLY A 288 -12.30 7.05 -2.99
CA GLY A 288 -12.96 7.65 -4.15
C GLY A 288 -13.63 6.60 -5.01
N SER A 289 -14.67 6.97 -5.72
CA SER A 289 -15.41 6.08 -6.62
C SER A 289 -15.87 4.76 -5.97
N GLY A 290 -16.10 4.77 -4.65
CA GLY A 290 -16.60 3.62 -3.89
C GLY A 290 -15.53 2.62 -3.42
N HIS A 291 -14.23 2.95 -3.52
CA HIS A 291 -13.15 2.08 -3.05
C HIS A 291 -12.00 2.88 -2.43
N LEU A 292 -11.12 2.19 -1.72
CA LEU A 292 -9.89 2.76 -1.19
C LEU A 292 -8.90 2.98 -2.34
N LEU A 293 -8.41 4.23 -2.47
CA LEU A 293 -7.47 4.62 -3.52
C LEU A 293 -6.02 4.40 -3.05
N LYS A 294 -5.73 4.87 -1.83
CA LYS A 294 -4.38 4.78 -1.25
C LYS A 294 -4.43 4.97 0.28
N VAL A 295 -3.48 4.34 0.96
CA VAL A 295 -3.09 4.66 2.34
C VAL A 295 -1.73 5.36 2.28
N THR A 296 -1.58 6.48 2.96
CA THR A 296 -0.36 7.29 2.95
C THR A 296 -0.21 8.07 4.26
N THR A 297 1.01 8.40 4.63
CA THR A 297 1.31 9.31 5.74
C THR A 297 1.28 10.79 5.32
N ASP A 298 1.24 11.06 4.03
CA ASP A 298 1.11 12.41 3.48
C ASP A 298 -0.37 12.79 3.29
N PHE A 299 -0.85 13.68 4.16
CA PHE A 299 -2.21 14.17 4.10
C PHE A 299 -2.52 14.93 2.80
N SER A 300 -1.55 15.68 2.25
CA SER A 300 -1.74 16.41 0.99
C SER A 300 -1.95 15.48 -0.18
N GLU A 301 -1.22 14.37 -0.22
CA GLU A 301 -1.38 13.33 -1.23
C GLU A 301 -2.76 12.67 -1.12
N ALA A 302 -3.14 12.24 0.11
CA ALA A 302 -4.45 11.65 0.35
C ALA A 302 -5.58 12.57 -0.08
N LEU A 303 -5.47 13.86 0.24
CA LEU A 303 -6.44 14.87 -0.09
C LEU A 303 -6.55 15.11 -1.60
N GLN A 304 -5.41 15.16 -2.31
CA GLN A 304 -5.39 15.32 -3.77
C GLN A 304 -6.08 14.14 -4.47
N LEU A 305 -5.71 12.91 -4.09
CA LEU A 305 -6.33 11.70 -4.64
C LEU A 305 -7.85 11.67 -4.42
N ALA A 306 -8.29 11.92 -3.19
CA ALA A 306 -9.69 11.98 -2.85
C ALA A 306 -10.43 13.12 -3.59
N TYR A 307 -9.78 14.29 -3.74
CA TYR A 307 -10.34 15.41 -4.47
C TYR A 307 -10.60 15.08 -5.94
N ASP A 308 -9.64 14.46 -6.62
CA ASP A 308 -9.73 14.11 -8.03
C ASP A 308 -10.81 13.06 -8.30
N GLN A 309 -11.02 12.15 -7.36
CA GLN A 309 -11.99 11.05 -7.47
C GLN A 309 -13.33 11.30 -6.76
N MET A 310 -13.66 12.56 -6.45
CA MET A 310 -14.91 12.95 -5.78
C MET A 310 -15.12 12.25 -4.43
N GLY A 311 -14.05 11.98 -3.72
CA GLY A 311 -14.01 11.13 -2.57
C GLY A 311 -13.87 11.85 -1.22
N PHE A 312 -13.29 11.14 -0.26
CA PHE A 312 -13.06 11.61 1.10
C PHE A 312 -11.80 10.99 1.69
N VAL A 313 -11.32 11.57 2.79
CA VAL A 313 -10.15 11.08 3.55
C VAL A 313 -10.57 10.80 4.98
N THR A 314 -10.14 9.66 5.53
CA THR A 314 -10.30 9.29 6.93
C THR A 314 -8.95 9.02 7.59
N ASP A 315 -8.92 8.99 8.92
CA ASP A 315 -7.84 8.36 9.67
C ASP A 315 -8.06 6.84 9.83
N LYS A 316 -7.15 6.17 10.52
CA LYS A 316 -7.22 4.73 10.83
C LYS A 316 -8.46 4.35 11.65
N ASP A 317 -8.97 5.26 12.47
CA ASP A 317 -10.14 5.06 13.31
C ASP A 317 -11.46 5.38 12.58
N ARG A 318 -11.37 5.63 11.25
CA ARG A 318 -12.49 6.00 10.35
C ARG A 318 -13.10 7.36 10.65
N ASN A 319 -12.42 8.22 11.37
CA ASN A 319 -12.88 9.59 11.53
C ASN A 319 -12.72 10.34 10.20
N MET A 320 -13.80 10.98 9.76
CA MET A 320 -13.79 11.78 8.54
C MET A 320 -12.89 13.00 8.73
N LEU A 321 -11.77 13.03 8.03
CA LEU A 321 -10.84 14.16 8.03
C LEU A 321 -11.20 15.18 6.96
N TRP A 322 -11.63 14.72 5.80
CA TRP A 322 -12.00 15.57 4.67
C TRP A 322 -13.01 14.90 3.75
N ASN A 323 -13.92 15.68 3.14
CA ASN A 323 -14.92 15.16 2.21
C ASN A 323 -15.27 16.20 1.14
N ARG A 324 -15.12 15.84 -0.13
CA ARG A 324 -15.45 16.71 -1.25
C ARG A 324 -16.95 16.88 -1.47
N VAL A 325 -17.74 15.86 -1.19
CA VAL A 325 -19.19 15.85 -1.50
C VAL A 325 -19.98 16.71 -0.52
N LYS A 326 -19.48 16.89 0.68
CA LYS A 326 -20.13 17.68 1.71
C LYS A 326 -20.04 19.15 1.37
N ARG A 327 -21.17 19.73 0.97
CA ARG A 327 -21.33 21.17 0.76
C ARG A 327 -22.04 21.75 1.98
N GLY A 328 -21.39 22.61 2.69
CA GLY A 328 -21.97 23.41 3.75
C GLY A 328 -21.93 24.89 3.38
N ASN A 329 -22.50 25.71 4.21
CA ASN A 329 -22.35 27.15 4.11
C ASN A 329 -21.13 27.58 4.94
N ILE A 330 -20.26 28.40 4.38
CA ILE A 330 -19.15 29.00 5.11
C ILE A 330 -19.72 29.75 6.31
N ARG A 331 -19.26 29.38 7.50
CA ARG A 331 -19.66 30.01 8.76
C ARG A 331 -18.55 30.91 9.24
N ASN A 332 -18.90 32.09 9.63
CA ASN A 332 -17.94 32.99 10.28
C ASN A 332 -17.53 32.40 11.63
N ILE A 333 -16.23 32.33 11.89
CA ILE A 333 -15.68 31.97 13.18
C ILE A 333 -16.01 33.15 14.13
N ARG A 334 -16.73 32.84 15.23
CA ARG A 334 -17.16 33.89 16.18
C ARG A 334 -16.01 34.48 16.97
N ASP A 335 -14.99 33.69 17.25
CA ASP A 335 -13.76 34.11 17.93
C ASP A 335 -12.54 33.53 17.20
N PRO A 336 -12.05 34.22 16.16
CA PRO A 336 -10.90 33.74 15.39
C PRO A 336 -9.63 33.58 16.22
N GLN A 337 -9.41 34.43 17.20
CA GLN A 337 -8.19 34.39 18.03
C GLN A 337 -8.19 33.15 18.93
N SER A 338 -9.30 32.84 19.56
CA SER A 338 -9.42 31.63 20.40
C SER A 338 -9.31 30.34 19.58
N ALA A 339 -9.91 30.29 18.40
CA ALA A 339 -9.81 29.13 17.50
C ALA A 339 -8.38 28.92 16.97
N PHE A 340 -7.66 30.01 16.76
CA PHE A 340 -6.30 30.01 16.22
C PHE A 340 -5.21 29.77 17.26
N ALA A 341 -5.40 30.19 18.51
CA ALA A 341 -4.38 30.12 19.54
C ALA A 341 -3.73 28.75 19.74
N PRO A 342 -4.44 27.61 19.64
CA PRO A 342 -3.83 26.30 19.68
C PRO A 342 -2.90 26.03 18.49
N LEU A 343 -3.32 26.41 17.28
CA LEU A 343 -2.53 26.21 16.07
C LEU A 343 -1.28 27.08 16.04
N ALA A 344 -1.40 28.34 16.49
CA ALA A 344 -0.30 29.32 16.49
C ALA A 344 0.93 28.84 17.25
N ARG A 345 0.75 28.07 18.32
CA ARG A 345 1.85 27.53 19.14
C ARG A 345 2.73 26.51 18.38
N HIS A 346 2.21 25.93 17.34
CA HIS A 346 2.88 24.85 16.60
C HIS A 346 3.35 25.26 15.21
N LEU A 347 3.03 26.48 14.74
CA LEU A 347 3.33 26.91 13.37
C LEU A 347 4.82 26.92 13.02
N GLU A 348 5.69 27.29 13.96
CA GLU A 348 7.13 27.37 13.73
C GLU A 348 7.82 25.99 13.72
N THR A 349 7.28 25.04 14.48
CA THR A 349 7.83 23.70 14.64
C THR A 349 7.10 22.67 13.79
N PHE A 350 5.99 23.07 13.18
CA PHE A 350 5.11 22.17 12.44
C PHE A 350 5.70 21.78 11.08
N ALA A 351 5.92 20.52 10.93
CA ALA A 351 6.51 19.94 9.73
C ALA A 351 5.61 18.90 9.05
N GLU A 352 5.00 18.06 9.85
CA GLU A 352 4.23 16.89 9.44
C GLU A 352 2.91 16.86 10.20
N SER A 353 1.95 16.08 9.68
CA SER A 353 0.70 15.89 10.41
C SER A 353 0.98 15.26 11.77
N THR A 354 0.46 15.85 12.85
CA THR A 354 0.82 15.46 14.21
C THR A 354 -0.38 15.54 15.14
N VAL A 355 -0.46 14.59 16.05
CA VAL A 355 -1.42 14.58 17.16
C VAL A 355 -0.73 15.13 18.41
N TYR A 356 -1.37 16.05 19.09
CA TYR A 356 -0.97 16.58 20.40
C TYR A 356 -1.98 16.11 21.47
N PRO A 357 -1.84 14.90 22.03
CA PRO A 357 -2.86 14.29 22.89
C PRO A 357 -3.16 15.11 24.15
N ASN A 358 -2.13 15.73 24.74
CA ASN A 358 -2.26 16.54 25.94
C ASN A 358 -3.05 17.84 25.71
N GLU A 359 -3.18 18.28 24.47
CA GLU A 359 -3.88 19.49 24.07
C GLU A 359 -5.23 19.18 23.39
N GLY A 360 -5.49 17.89 23.12
CA GLY A 360 -6.65 17.48 22.32
C GLY A 360 -6.63 18.04 20.89
N LEU A 361 -5.43 18.28 20.33
CA LEU A 361 -5.24 18.94 19.06
C LEU A 361 -4.67 17.97 18.02
N VAL A 362 -5.25 17.98 16.84
CA VAL A 362 -4.73 17.33 15.63
C VAL A 362 -4.39 18.41 14.63
N VAL A 363 -3.15 18.42 14.16
CA VAL A 363 -2.68 19.37 13.15
C VAL A 363 -2.33 18.59 11.88
N LEU A 364 -2.95 18.97 10.76
CA LEU A 364 -2.77 18.32 9.47
C LEU A 364 -1.90 19.18 8.56
N ASN A 365 -0.87 18.58 7.96
CA ASN A 365 -0.04 19.24 6.97
C ASN A 365 -0.70 19.10 5.59
N ALA A 366 -1.28 20.20 5.12
CA ALA A 366 -1.96 20.27 3.82
C ALA A 366 -1.19 21.14 2.81
N ARG A 367 0.15 21.16 2.88
CA ARG A 367 0.98 21.92 1.95
C ARG A 367 0.75 21.49 0.52
N GLY A 368 0.70 22.44 -0.42
CA GLY A 368 0.43 22.18 -1.84
C GLY A 368 -1.05 22.05 -2.18
N SER A 369 -1.94 22.03 -1.20
CA SER A 369 -3.38 21.95 -1.44
C SER A 369 -3.93 23.28 -1.94
N SER A 370 -4.95 23.18 -2.80
CA SER A 370 -5.65 24.34 -3.36
C SER A 370 -6.64 24.96 -2.38
N LEU A 371 -7.00 26.21 -2.60
CA LEU A 371 -8.05 26.87 -1.82
C LEU A 371 -9.37 26.07 -1.85
N ALA A 372 -9.72 25.47 -2.98
CA ALA A 372 -10.93 24.66 -3.12
C ALA A 372 -10.96 23.45 -2.16
N GLN A 373 -9.80 22.86 -1.92
CA GLN A 373 -9.64 21.76 -0.96
C GLN A 373 -9.74 22.25 0.50
N MET A 374 -9.22 23.45 0.76
CA MET A 374 -9.25 24.07 2.10
C MET A 374 -10.65 24.57 2.50
N LEU A 375 -11.53 24.86 1.55
CA LEU A 375 -12.90 25.31 1.85
C LEU A 375 -13.69 24.32 2.71
N TYR A 376 -13.39 23.05 2.64
CA TYR A 376 -14.02 22.06 3.52
C TYR A 376 -13.74 22.34 4.99
N PHE A 377 -12.50 22.62 5.36
CA PHE A 377 -12.11 22.89 6.74
C PHE A 377 -12.72 24.21 7.23
N ILE A 378 -12.67 25.25 6.41
CA ILE A 378 -13.27 26.55 6.70
C ILE A 378 -14.78 26.39 6.93
N ASP A 379 -15.45 25.60 6.12
CA ASP A 379 -16.88 25.31 6.27
C ASP A 379 -17.21 24.57 7.57
N GLN A 380 -16.30 23.71 8.03
CA GLN A 380 -16.44 23.01 9.31
C GLN A 380 -16.06 23.88 10.52
N GLY A 381 -15.59 25.12 10.30
CA GLY A 381 -15.08 26.00 11.36
C GLY A 381 -13.71 25.59 11.90
N ILE A 382 -12.96 24.82 11.11
CA ILE A 382 -11.59 24.40 11.45
C ILE A 382 -10.64 25.48 10.93
N PRO A 383 -9.76 26.05 11.78
CA PRO A 383 -8.81 27.08 11.36
C PRO A 383 -7.78 26.52 10.38
N VAL A 384 -7.53 27.28 9.32
CA VAL A 384 -6.53 26.96 8.30
C VAL A 384 -5.46 28.06 8.31
N ALA A 385 -4.18 27.66 8.46
CA ALA A 385 -3.06 28.57 8.37
C ALA A 385 -2.39 28.45 7.00
N ALA A 386 -2.43 29.52 6.20
CA ALA A 386 -1.78 29.59 4.90
C ALA A 386 -0.48 30.40 5.01
N TYR A 387 0.64 29.79 4.61
CA TYR A 387 1.94 30.46 4.57
C TYR A 387 2.00 31.43 3.39
N THR A 388 2.24 32.70 3.69
CA THR A 388 2.28 33.78 2.68
C THR A 388 3.71 34.17 2.26
N GLY A 389 4.74 33.59 2.87
CA GLY A 389 6.15 33.92 2.71
C GLY A 389 6.68 34.75 3.91
N GLU A 390 8.00 34.90 3.98
CA GLU A 390 8.69 35.70 5.00
C GLU A 390 8.31 35.42 6.46
N GLY A 391 7.96 34.14 6.77
CA GLY A 391 7.55 33.76 8.13
C GLY A 391 6.14 34.19 8.53
N GLN A 392 5.32 34.69 7.59
CA GLN A 392 3.95 35.12 7.84
C GLN A 392 2.91 34.06 7.47
N TYR A 393 1.85 33.99 8.26
CA TYR A 393 0.70 33.14 8.01
C TYR A 393 -0.58 33.96 7.93
N LEU A 394 -1.41 33.66 6.95
CA LEU A 394 -2.80 34.08 6.87
C LEU A 394 -3.70 33.02 7.49
N ILE A 395 -4.68 33.44 8.27
CA ILE A 395 -5.59 32.51 8.94
C ILE A 395 -7.02 32.83 8.53
#